data_60e496bfc443c2645a65008b69b6b82f
#
_entry.id   60e496bfc443c2645a65008b69b6b82f
#
_cell.length_a   1.000
_cell.length_b   1.000
_cell.length_c   1.000
_cell.angle_alpha   90.00
_cell.angle_beta   90.00
_cell.angle_gamma   90.00
#
_symmetry.space_group_name_H-M   'P 1'
#
loop_
_entity.id
_entity.type
_entity.pdbx_description
1 polymer ?
#
loop_
_entity_poly.entity_id
_entity_poly.type
_entity_poly.pdbx_seq_one_letter_code
_entity_poly.pdbx_strand_id
1 'polypeptide(L)'
;MAAAFTIAQLALVVPKLGLSWDETVYISQVSSHAPASYFDPARARGIPLLVAPLTLLTSSVLALRIYLSLASGLGLFLALLTWRRLRPAWQLALAGVLFGGLWTTLYYGPQAMPDLWVALSSLAAVGFFLQAARADGIPARHRWGALAGLTVCGAFAALVRPGDALYLAAVLGIAVLAVRQWRRWDLLAAVVTGFAAGAAEWVIEAYVSFGGPLNRLHEAGAEQGGFGFHLAFWDELRAVNGPTLCRPCTVGYRYPVLSLWWLALPVLVVLGVIAARRAGRLAPAALAAVCAFGLAFQYLFLINYAAPRFLLPAYALAAIPVAEAVGWLVTSVRSELRPPVITLVGVVLLVQLLVQAAVLQHQVQEKISFLGDYTRIAADLRTLGVRPPCLIKGDQDIPIAFYAGCASAPAVTTSGTAVGGSSTEPVAVLVAPGQQPPAYAHDWTQHELPGIQSKLLEMSVYLPPGRG
;
A
#
# COMPACT_ATOMS: atom_id res chain seq x y z
N MET A 1 5.01 0.05 -21.45
CA MET A 1 5.42 0.10 -20.04
C MET A 1 4.33 -0.45 -19.13
N ALA A 2 3.10 0.12 -19.05
CA ALA A 2 2.02 -0.41 -18.19
C ALA A 2 1.69 -1.90 -18.44
N ALA A 3 1.60 -2.32 -19.69
CA ALA A 3 1.43 -3.73 -20.03
C ALA A 3 2.58 -4.61 -19.51
N ALA A 4 3.83 -4.15 -19.61
CA ALA A 4 4.97 -4.87 -19.04
C ALA A 4 4.90 -4.96 -17.52
N PHE A 5 4.45 -3.90 -16.84
CA PHE A 5 4.19 -3.90 -15.40
C PHE A 5 3.11 -4.94 -15.01
N THR A 6 1.99 -5.00 -15.74
CA THR A 6 0.95 -6.01 -15.51
C THR A 6 1.49 -7.44 -15.75
N ILE A 7 2.19 -7.66 -16.86
CA ILE A 7 2.76 -8.98 -17.19
C ILE A 7 3.76 -9.42 -16.12
N ALA A 8 4.62 -8.50 -15.64
CA ALA A 8 5.57 -8.81 -14.57
C ALA A 8 4.88 -9.25 -13.28
N GLN A 9 3.79 -8.58 -12.87
CA GLN A 9 2.99 -8.99 -11.72
C GLN A 9 2.40 -10.39 -11.92
N LEU A 10 1.76 -10.62 -13.08
CA LEU A 10 1.13 -11.90 -13.40
C LEU A 10 2.14 -13.06 -13.45
N ALA A 11 3.36 -12.81 -13.92
CA ALA A 11 4.38 -13.83 -14.05
C ALA A 11 5.16 -14.07 -12.75
N LEU A 12 5.49 -13.01 -12.00
CA LEU A 12 6.45 -13.09 -10.89
C LEU A 12 5.80 -13.15 -9.52
N VAL A 13 4.56 -12.66 -9.35
CA VAL A 13 3.92 -12.52 -8.04
C VAL A 13 2.66 -13.39 -7.92
N VAL A 14 1.79 -13.33 -8.92
CA VAL A 14 0.43 -13.89 -8.84
C VAL A 14 0.36 -15.42 -8.64
N PRO A 15 1.20 -16.27 -9.27
CA PRO A 15 0.89 -17.69 -9.41
C PRO A 15 0.68 -18.47 -8.10
N LYS A 16 1.26 -18.01 -6.99
CA LYS A 16 1.25 -18.79 -5.74
C LYS A 16 1.06 -17.96 -4.46
N LEU A 17 0.82 -16.66 -4.58
CA LEU A 17 0.73 -15.77 -3.40
C LEU A 17 -0.67 -15.83 -2.79
N GLY A 18 -0.79 -16.38 -1.57
CA GLY A 18 -2.01 -16.35 -0.74
C GLY A 18 -2.38 -14.93 -0.28
N LEU A 19 -3.48 -14.78 0.44
CA LEU A 19 -3.89 -13.50 1.05
C LEU A 19 -3.09 -13.24 2.32
N SER A 20 -2.62 -12.01 2.47
CA SER A 20 -1.99 -11.53 3.71
C SER A 20 -3.04 -11.19 4.77
N TRP A 21 -2.59 -10.95 6.02
CA TRP A 21 -3.45 -10.51 7.11
C TRP A 21 -4.29 -9.28 6.74
N ASP A 22 -3.63 -8.20 6.30
CA ASP A 22 -4.32 -6.96 5.93
C ASP A 22 -5.34 -7.17 4.82
N GLU A 23 -5.01 -7.99 3.82
CA GLU A 23 -5.92 -8.28 2.71
C GLU A 23 -7.16 -9.04 3.18
N THR A 24 -7.02 -9.99 4.08
CA THR A 24 -8.17 -10.73 4.62
C THR A 24 -9.09 -9.83 5.42
N VAL A 25 -8.54 -8.86 6.16
CA VAL A 25 -9.35 -7.83 6.82
C VAL A 25 -10.20 -7.04 5.81
N TYR A 26 -9.57 -6.54 4.73
CA TYR A 26 -10.30 -5.76 3.72
C TYR A 26 -11.32 -6.60 2.95
N ILE A 27 -10.94 -7.80 2.53
CA ILE A 27 -11.78 -8.66 1.69
C ILE A 27 -12.97 -9.21 2.47
N SER A 28 -12.79 -9.57 3.75
CA SER A 28 -13.87 -10.09 4.59
C SER A 28 -15.05 -9.11 4.75
N GLN A 29 -14.78 -7.80 4.64
CA GLN A 29 -15.84 -6.78 4.75
C GLN A 29 -16.88 -6.83 3.64
N VAL A 30 -16.56 -7.46 2.51
CA VAL A 30 -17.42 -7.50 1.30
C VAL A 30 -17.52 -8.91 0.71
N SER A 31 -16.93 -9.91 1.33
CA SER A 31 -16.99 -11.31 0.88
C SER A 31 -18.18 -12.03 1.54
N SER A 32 -18.86 -12.88 0.77
CA SER A 32 -19.86 -13.81 1.31
C SER A 32 -19.26 -15.12 1.83
N HIS A 33 -17.93 -15.30 1.69
CA HIS A 33 -17.25 -16.55 2.03
C HIS A 33 -17.03 -16.74 3.53
N ALA A 34 -16.77 -15.65 4.26
CA ALA A 34 -16.56 -15.65 5.71
C ALA A 34 -17.19 -14.40 6.33
N PRO A 35 -17.55 -14.44 7.62
CA PRO A 35 -17.98 -13.25 8.36
C PRO A 35 -16.91 -12.15 8.32
N ALA A 36 -17.36 -10.88 8.37
CA ALA A 36 -16.46 -9.73 8.43
C ALA A 36 -15.58 -9.79 9.70
N SER A 37 -14.29 -9.67 9.53
CA SER A 37 -13.35 -9.56 10.64
C SER A 37 -13.38 -8.16 11.26
N TYR A 38 -12.73 -8.02 12.43
CA TYR A 38 -12.52 -6.71 13.04
C TYR A 38 -11.85 -5.75 12.06
N PHE A 39 -12.47 -4.58 11.91
CA PHE A 39 -12.00 -3.52 11.03
C PHE A 39 -11.41 -2.41 11.88
N ASP A 40 -10.09 -2.39 12.00
CA ASP A 40 -9.39 -1.49 12.90
C ASP A 40 -9.57 -0.01 12.53
N PRO A 41 -9.47 0.91 13.51
CA PRO A 41 -9.77 2.33 13.32
C PRO A 41 -8.87 3.05 12.32
N ALA A 42 -7.67 2.51 12.04
CA ALA A 42 -6.73 3.10 11.07
C ALA A 42 -7.11 2.85 9.61
N ARG A 43 -8.01 1.89 9.34
CA ARG A 43 -8.40 1.49 7.98
C ARG A 43 -9.53 2.37 7.44
N ALA A 44 -9.70 2.33 6.11
CA ALA A 44 -10.78 3.00 5.40
C ALA A 44 -11.40 2.04 4.37
N ARG A 45 -12.65 2.29 4.00
CA ARG A 45 -13.48 1.39 3.18
C ARG A 45 -13.15 1.38 1.68
N GLY A 46 -12.18 2.18 1.23
CA GLY A 46 -11.85 2.26 -0.20
C GLY A 46 -11.35 0.95 -0.81
N ILE A 47 -10.56 0.15 -0.07
CA ILE A 47 -10.10 -1.16 -0.56
C ILE A 47 -11.24 -2.18 -0.59
N PRO A 48 -12.07 -2.35 0.46
CA PRO A 48 -13.30 -3.15 0.35
C PRO A 48 -14.14 -2.80 -0.88
N LEU A 49 -14.42 -1.52 -1.13
CA LEU A 49 -15.19 -1.08 -2.28
C LEU A 49 -14.52 -1.40 -3.63
N LEU A 50 -13.19 -1.29 -3.70
CA LEU A 50 -12.42 -1.62 -4.90
C LEU A 50 -12.51 -3.11 -5.25
N VAL A 51 -12.48 -4.00 -4.26
CA VAL A 51 -12.48 -5.45 -4.49
C VAL A 51 -13.89 -6.04 -4.54
N ALA A 52 -14.91 -5.34 -4.01
CA ALA A 52 -16.29 -5.80 -3.95
C ALA A 52 -16.85 -6.33 -5.28
N PRO A 53 -16.63 -5.69 -6.44
CA PRO A 53 -17.19 -6.18 -7.71
C PRO A 53 -16.80 -7.62 -8.03
N LEU A 54 -15.60 -8.05 -7.58
CA LEU A 54 -15.14 -9.42 -7.83
C LEU A 54 -15.43 -10.34 -6.65
N THR A 55 -15.21 -9.92 -5.41
CA THR A 55 -15.36 -10.76 -4.22
C THR A 55 -16.80 -11.14 -3.91
N LEU A 56 -17.79 -10.37 -4.42
CA LEU A 56 -19.20 -10.74 -4.40
C LEU A 56 -19.53 -11.88 -5.39
N LEU A 57 -18.70 -12.07 -6.42
CA LEU A 57 -18.92 -13.09 -7.45
C LEU A 57 -18.12 -14.37 -7.22
N THR A 58 -16.95 -14.26 -6.59
CA THR A 58 -16.03 -15.38 -6.38
C THR A 58 -15.12 -15.20 -5.18
N SER A 59 -14.80 -16.29 -4.50
CA SER A 59 -13.77 -16.36 -3.45
C SER A 59 -12.37 -16.73 -3.99
N SER A 60 -12.20 -16.80 -5.31
CA SER A 60 -10.93 -17.18 -5.94
C SER A 60 -9.85 -16.11 -5.74
N VAL A 61 -8.82 -16.44 -4.95
CA VAL A 61 -7.65 -15.59 -4.74
C VAL A 61 -6.94 -15.30 -6.08
N LEU A 62 -6.84 -16.29 -6.95
CA LEU A 62 -6.21 -16.11 -8.27
C LEU A 62 -6.97 -15.08 -9.13
N ALA A 63 -8.30 -15.17 -9.16
CA ALA A 63 -9.13 -14.20 -9.89
C ALA A 63 -8.94 -12.78 -9.34
N LEU A 64 -8.88 -12.63 -8.02
CA LEU A 64 -8.63 -11.34 -7.36
C LEU A 64 -7.25 -10.78 -7.72
N ARG A 65 -6.21 -11.63 -7.72
CA ARG A 65 -4.84 -11.24 -8.11
C ARG A 65 -4.78 -10.75 -9.55
N ILE A 66 -5.42 -11.46 -10.49
CA ILE A 66 -5.50 -11.06 -11.90
C ILE A 66 -6.24 -9.73 -12.03
N TYR A 67 -7.40 -9.59 -11.39
CA TYR A 67 -8.18 -8.36 -11.40
C TYR A 67 -7.36 -7.16 -10.91
N LEU A 68 -6.69 -7.27 -9.77
CA LEU A 68 -5.89 -6.18 -9.20
C LEU A 68 -4.65 -5.88 -10.04
N SER A 69 -4.02 -6.89 -10.66
CA SER A 69 -2.89 -6.69 -11.58
C SER A 69 -3.31 -5.89 -12.81
N LEU A 70 -4.45 -6.23 -13.41
CA LEU A 70 -4.99 -5.49 -14.56
C LEU A 70 -5.40 -4.07 -14.17
N ALA A 71 -6.09 -3.93 -13.03
CA ALA A 71 -6.56 -2.63 -12.53
C ALA A 71 -5.38 -1.72 -12.16
N SER A 72 -4.33 -2.23 -11.49
CA SER A 72 -3.13 -1.46 -11.14
C SER A 72 -2.32 -1.04 -12.37
N GLY A 73 -2.21 -1.92 -13.37
CA GLY A 73 -1.57 -1.58 -14.65
C GLY A 73 -2.32 -0.50 -15.41
N LEU A 74 -3.66 -0.59 -15.48
CA LEU A 74 -4.51 0.45 -16.04
C LEU A 74 -4.39 1.76 -15.24
N GLY A 75 -4.41 1.68 -13.92
CA GLY A 75 -4.23 2.82 -13.03
C GLY A 75 -2.90 3.55 -13.26
N LEU A 76 -1.80 2.81 -13.39
CA LEU A 76 -0.49 3.37 -13.71
C LEU A 76 -0.48 4.06 -15.09
N PHE A 77 -1.09 3.44 -16.08
CA PHE A 77 -1.22 4.04 -17.42
C PHE A 77 -2.00 5.35 -17.36
N LEU A 78 -3.17 5.35 -16.72
CA LEU A 78 -4.03 6.53 -16.61
C LEU A 78 -3.36 7.65 -15.78
N ALA A 79 -2.69 7.30 -14.68
CA ALA A 79 -1.96 8.27 -13.87
C ALA A 79 -0.86 8.98 -14.66
N LEU A 80 -0.05 8.24 -15.42
CA LEU A 80 0.99 8.83 -16.29
C LEU A 80 0.41 9.58 -17.48
N LEU A 81 -0.76 9.18 -17.99
CA LEU A 81 -1.43 9.87 -19.09
C LEU A 81 -1.80 11.33 -18.70
N THR A 82 -2.10 11.60 -17.43
CA THR A 82 -2.35 12.97 -16.95
C THR A 82 -1.14 13.89 -17.15
N TRP A 83 0.06 13.36 -17.19
CA TRP A 83 1.31 14.12 -17.39
C TRP A 83 1.70 14.33 -18.85
N ARG A 84 0.99 13.70 -19.82
CA ARG A 84 1.36 13.74 -21.24
C ARG A 84 1.43 15.15 -21.83
N ARG A 85 0.64 16.10 -21.30
CA ARG A 85 0.68 17.50 -21.71
C ARG A 85 1.78 18.31 -21.02
N LEU A 86 2.42 17.74 -20.02
CA LEU A 86 3.42 18.39 -19.18
C LEU A 86 4.83 17.90 -19.50
N ARG A 87 4.95 16.65 -19.94
CA ARG A 87 6.21 15.95 -20.19
C ARG A 87 6.16 15.11 -21.47
N PRO A 88 7.28 14.94 -22.17
CA PRO A 88 7.35 14.08 -23.34
C PRO A 88 7.15 12.62 -22.95
N ALA A 89 6.60 11.82 -23.88
CA ALA A 89 6.20 10.44 -23.64
C ALA A 89 7.35 9.56 -23.15
N TRP A 90 8.58 9.77 -23.63
CA TRP A 90 9.73 8.98 -23.21
C TRP A 90 10.11 9.22 -21.73
N GLN A 91 10.00 10.47 -21.23
CA GLN A 91 10.23 10.75 -19.80
C GLN A 91 9.17 10.09 -18.93
N LEU A 92 7.92 10.07 -19.38
CA LEU A 92 6.83 9.38 -18.69
C LEU A 92 7.01 7.86 -18.71
N ALA A 93 7.48 7.32 -19.82
CA ALA A 93 7.83 5.90 -19.92
C ALA A 93 8.95 5.54 -18.93
N LEU A 94 10.00 6.39 -18.85
CA LEU A 94 11.10 6.23 -17.91
C LEU A 94 10.61 6.33 -16.45
N ALA A 95 9.81 7.35 -16.11
CA ALA A 95 9.23 7.48 -14.78
C ALA A 95 8.39 6.25 -14.41
N GLY A 96 7.61 5.74 -15.37
CA GLY A 96 6.83 4.51 -15.18
C GLY A 96 7.70 3.27 -15.01
N VAL A 97 8.85 3.16 -15.66
CA VAL A 97 9.81 2.07 -15.47
C VAL A 97 10.49 2.19 -14.09
N LEU A 98 10.90 3.40 -13.71
CA LEU A 98 11.52 3.66 -12.41
C LEU A 98 10.59 3.31 -11.24
N PHE A 99 9.32 3.67 -11.32
CA PHE A 99 8.34 3.36 -10.29
C PHE A 99 7.80 1.92 -10.40
N GLY A 100 7.31 1.52 -11.56
CA GLY A 100 6.72 0.20 -11.79
C GLY A 100 7.72 -0.95 -11.73
N GLY A 101 9.02 -0.68 -11.88
CA GLY A 101 10.11 -1.65 -11.75
C GLY A 101 10.58 -1.87 -10.31
N LEU A 102 10.12 -1.10 -9.32
CA LEU A 102 10.44 -1.36 -7.92
C LEU A 102 9.78 -2.67 -7.46
N TRP A 103 10.51 -3.45 -6.69
CA TRP A 103 9.97 -4.71 -6.16
C TRP A 103 8.71 -4.49 -5.32
N THR A 104 8.64 -3.42 -4.55
CA THR A 104 7.47 -3.05 -3.76
C THR A 104 6.26 -2.75 -4.64
N THR A 105 6.44 -2.03 -5.75
CA THR A 105 5.35 -1.72 -6.67
C THR A 105 4.81 -2.97 -7.34
N LEU A 106 5.71 -3.88 -7.77
CA LEU A 106 5.34 -5.17 -8.36
C LEU A 106 4.67 -6.09 -7.35
N TYR A 107 5.21 -6.16 -6.13
CA TYR A 107 4.71 -7.04 -5.07
C TYR A 107 3.31 -6.64 -4.59
N TYR A 108 3.09 -5.34 -4.37
CA TYR A 108 1.80 -4.83 -3.89
C TYR A 108 0.79 -4.53 -5.00
N GLY A 109 1.18 -4.59 -6.26
CA GLY A 109 0.29 -4.39 -7.41
C GLY A 109 -0.92 -5.33 -7.44
N PRO A 110 -0.75 -6.65 -7.26
CA PRO A 110 -1.85 -7.62 -7.24
C PRO A 110 -2.48 -7.82 -5.87
N GLN A 111 -2.15 -6.98 -4.86
CA GLN A 111 -2.67 -7.11 -3.50
C GLN A 111 -3.77 -6.10 -3.18
N ALA A 112 -4.72 -6.50 -2.34
CA ALA A 112 -5.78 -5.63 -1.84
C ALA A 112 -5.27 -4.73 -0.71
N MET A 113 -4.31 -3.84 -1.05
CA MET A 113 -3.61 -2.94 -0.13
C MET A 113 -3.74 -1.49 -0.59
N PRO A 114 -3.84 -0.50 0.33
CA PRO A 114 -4.13 0.88 -0.01
C PRO A 114 -2.99 1.63 -0.71
N ASP A 115 -1.75 1.30 -0.39
CA ASP A 115 -0.56 2.12 -0.65
C ASP A 115 -0.33 2.42 -2.14
N LEU A 116 -0.47 1.40 -3.01
CA LEU A 116 -0.34 1.60 -4.45
C LEU A 116 -1.47 2.45 -5.04
N TRP A 117 -2.69 2.30 -4.55
CA TRP A 117 -3.82 3.08 -5.04
C TRP A 117 -3.71 4.55 -4.67
N VAL A 118 -3.19 4.84 -3.48
CA VAL A 118 -2.80 6.21 -3.09
C VAL A 118 -1.68 6.73 -3.98
N ALA A 119 -0.66 5.92 -4.31
CA ALA A 119 0.42 6.31 -5.20
C ALA A 119 -0.10 6.71 -6.60
N LEU A 120 -0.95 5.88 -7.19
CA LEU A 120 -1.51 6.12 -8.53
C LEU A 120 -2.45 7.33 -8.55
N SER A 121 -3.33 7.45 -7.54
CA SER A 121 -4.24 8.59 -7.44
C SER A 121 -3.52 9.90 -7.13
N SER A 122 -2.48 9.88 -6.28
CA SER A 122 -1.64 11.06 -5.99
C SER A 122 -0.88 11.53 -7.23
N LEU A 123 -0.28 10.60 -7.99
CA LEU A 123 0.38 10.91 -9.25
C LEU A 123 -0.59 11.55 -10.24
N ALA A 124 -1.80 11.00 -10.38
CA ALA A 124 -2.83 11.55 -11.25
C ALA A 124 -3.33 12.92 -10.77
N ALA A 125 -3.59 13.08 -9.47
CA ALA A 125 -4.06 14.32 -8.87
C ALA A 125 -3.09 15.49 -9.12
N VAL A 126 -1.78 15.27 -8.90
CA VAL A 126 -0.74 16.29 -9.16
C VAL A 126 -0.68 16.64 -10.66
N GLY A 127 -0.83 15.64 -11.55
CA GLY A 127 -0.91 15.87 -12.99
C GLY A 127 -2.12 16.72 -13.39
N PHE A 128 -3.30 16.43 -12.86
CA PHE A 128 -4.52 17.20 -13.07
C PHE A 128 -4.44 18.61 -12.45
N PHE A 129 -3.89 18.74 -11.24
CA PHE A 129 -3.64 20.03 -10.62
C PHE A 129 -2.83 20.95 -11.53
N LEU A 130 -1.70 20.46 -12.05
CA LEU A 130 -0.84 21.21 -12.96
C LEU A 130 -1.52 21.56 -14.29
N GLN A 131 -2.36 20.70 -14.80
CA GLN A 131 -3.16 20.98 -16.00
C GLN A 131 -4.20 22.07 -15.72
N ALA A 132 -4.92 22.00 -14.59
CA ALA A 132 -5.91 22.98 -14.20
C ALA A 132 -5.28 24.34 -13.84
N ALA A 133 -4.05 24.35 -13.29
CA ALA A 133 -3.30 25.53 -12.91
C ALA A 133 -2.74 26.32 -14.09
N ARG A 134 -2.62 25.73 -15.29
CA ARG A 134 -2.21 26.47 -16.50
C ARG A 134 -3.30 27.47 -16.89
N ALA A 135 -2.96 28.77 -16.82
CA ALA A 135 -3.95 29.83 -16.93
C ALA A 135 -4.37 30.14 -18.38
N ASP A 136 -3.48 29.99 -19.36
CA ASP A 136 -3.64 30.59 -20.69
C ASP A 136 -3.75 29.56 -21.82
N GLY A 137 -4.69 29.81 -22.74
CA GLY A 137 -4.82 29.09 -24.02
C GLY A 137 -5.48 27.71 -23.95
N ILE A 138 -6.00 27.28 -22.79
CA ILE A 138 -6.68 25.98 -22.65
C ILE A 138 -8.19 26.18 -22.76
N PRO A 139 -8.90 25.41 -23.64
CA PRO A 139 -10.36 25.43 -23.69
C PRO A 139 -10.99 25.15 -22.31
N ALA A 140 -12.04 25.89 -21.95
CA ALA A 140 -12.72 25.77 -20.65
C ALA A 140 -13.08 24.32 -20.29
N ARG A 141 -13.54 23.52 -21.26
CA ARG A 141 -13.86 22.08 -21.06
C ARG A 141 -12.68 21.25 -20.54
N HIS A 142 -11.47 21.53 -21.00
CA HIS A 142 -10.27 20.80 -20.56
C HIS A 142 -9.87 21.19 -19.13
N ARG A 143 -10.05 22.46 -18.79
CA ARG A 143 -9.81 22.94 -17.43
C ARG A 143 -10.80 22.32 -16.44
N TRP A 144 -12.11 22.34 -16.76
CA TRP A 144 -13.12 21.70 -15.92
C TRP A 144 -12.88 20.18 -15.81
N GLY A 145 -12.47 19.52 -16.89
CA GLY A 145 -12.07 18.11 -16.84
C GLY A 145 -10.86 17.86 -15.94
N ALA A 146 -9.88 18.77 -15.92
CA ALA A 146 -8.74 18.66 -15.03
C ALA A 146 -9.11 18.92 -13.55
N LEU A 147 -9.99 19.90 -13.27
CA LEU A 147 -10.53 20.13 -11.91
C LEU A 147 -11.33 18.91 -11.42
N ALA A 148 -12.22 18.39 -12.25
CA ALA A 148 -12.99 17.17 -11.93
C ALA A 148 -12.05 15.97 -11.69
N GLY A 149 -11.03 15.79 -12.53
CA GLY A 149 -10.02 14.74 -12.34
C GLY A 149 -9.24 14.89 -11.05
N LEU A 150 -8.85 16.12 -10.68
CA LEU A 150 -8.20 16.42 -9.41
C LEU A 150 -9.11 16.05 -8.23
N THR A 151 -10.38 16.47 -8.26
CA THR A 151 -11.38 16.16 -7.22
C THR A 151 -11.58 14.64 -7.08
N VAL A 152 -11.79 13.93 -8.20
CA VAL A 152 -12.01 12.48 -8.18
C VAL A 152 -10.78 11.72 -7.66
N CYS A 153 -9.58 12.08 -8.13
CA CYS A 153 -8.35 11.43 -7.66
C CYS A 153 -8.07 11.73 -6.18
N GLY A 154 -8.33 12.97 -5.73
CA GLY A 154 -8.25 13.35 -4.32
C GLY A 154 -9.25 12.61 -3.45
N ALA A 155 -10.50 12.47 -3.91
CA ALA A 155 -11.53 11.72 -3.23
C ALA A 155 -11.19 10.23 -3.14
N PHE A 156 -10.70 9.64 -4.22
CA PHE A 156 -10.29 8.23 -4.21
C PHE A 156 -9.10 7.99 -3.27
N ALA A 157 -8.08 8.86 -3.28
CA ALA A 157 -6.98 8.77 -2.34
C ALA A 157 -7.46 8.83 -0.88
N ALA A 158 -8.37 9.77 -0.57
CA ALA A 158 -8.91 9.94 0.78
C ALA A 158 -9.84 8.78 1.20
N LEU A 159 -10.60 8.22 0.27
CA LEU A 159 -11.45 7.05 0.52
C LEU A 159 -10.61 5.79 0.81
N VAL A 160 -9.43 5.68 0.18
CA VAL A 160 -8.52 4.53 0.34
C VAL A 160 -7.65 4.69 1.58
N ARG A 161 -7.13 5.90 1.83
CA ARG A 161 -6.24 6.19 2.97
C ARG A 161 -6.27 7.68 3.33
N PRO A 162 -7.17 8.10 4.24
CA PRO A 162 -7.39 9.51 4.57
C PRO A 162 -6.13 10.22 5.06
N GLY A 163 -5.26 9.53 5.83
CA GLY A 163 -4.01 10.09 6.34
C GLY A 163 -3.09 10.58 5.22
N ASP A 164 -2.76 9.72 4.25
CA ASP A 164 -1.90 10.09 3.12
C ASP A 164 -2.54 11.21 2.27
N ALA A 165 -3.85 11.09 2.03
CA ALA A 165 -4.58 12.09 1.26
C ALA A 165 -4.59 13.48 1.94
N LEU A 166 -4.58 13.52 3.27
CA LEU A 166 -4.48 14.77 4.03
C LEU A 166 -3.14 15.47 3.75
N TYR A 167 -2.02 14.73 3.77
CA TYR A 167 -0.71 15.30 3.44
C TYR A 167 -0.65 15.80 1.99
N LEU A 168 -1.21 15.03 1.05
CA LEU A 168 -1.30 15.47 -0.35
C LEU A 168 -2.14 16.76 -0.47
N ALA A 169 -3.33 16.78 0.13
CA ALA A 169 -4.24 17.94 0.10
C ALA A 169 -3.61 19.16 0.76
N ALA A 170 -2.91 18.98 1.88
CA ALA A 170 -2.19 20.07 2.56
C ALA A 170 -1.10 20.66 1.67
N VAL A 171 -0.26 19.83 1.03
CA VAL A 171 0.79 20.31 0.11
C VAL A 171 0.19 21.04 -1.08
N LEU A 172 -0.85 20.50 -1.72
CA LEU A 172 -1.52 21.14 -2.85
C LEU A 172 -2.23 22.43 -2.43
N GLY A 173 -2.89 22.46 -1.27
CA GLY A 173 -3.51 23.65 -0.71
C GLY A 173 -2.50 24.75 -0.41
N ILE A 174 -1.36 24.40 0.23
CA ILE A 174 -0.25 25.33 0.46
C ILE A 174 0.28 25.85 -0.88
N ALA A 175 0.43 24.99 -1.89
CA ALA A 175 0.89 25.40 -3.21
C ALA A 175 -0.06 26.41 -3.87
N VAL A 176 -1.39 26.21 -3.75
CA VAL A 176 -2.40 27.18 -4.22
C VAL A 176 -2.23 28.54 -3.51
N LEU A 177 -2.00 28.54 -2.20
CA LEU A 177 -1.91 29.78 -1.42
C LEU A 177 -0.55 30.49 -1.59
N ALA A 178 0.55 29.74 -1.68
CA ALA A 178 1.90 30.27 -1.72
C ALA A 178 2.33 30.73 -3.12
N VAL A 179 1.94 29.99 -4.17
CA VAL A 179 2.37 30.27 -5.54
C VAL A 179 1.40 31.25 -6.20
N ARG A 180 1.82 32.51 -6.38
CA ARG A 180 0.97 33.61 -6.85
C ARG A 180 0.17 33.28 -8.11
N GLN A 181 0.75 32.61 -9.06
CA GLN A 181 0.11 32.22 -10.33
C GLN A 181 -0.94 31.09 -10.17
N TRP A 182 -0.96 30.40 -9.02
CA TRP A 182 -1.90 29.32 -8.70
C TRP A 182 -2.98 29.73 -7.71
N ARG A 183 -2.97 30.98 -7.21
CA ARG A 183 -3.98 31.54 -6.29
C ARG A 183 -5.34 31.65 -6.96
N ARG A 184 -6.06 30.53 -6.94
CA ARG A 184 -7.35 30.38 -7.61
C ARG A 184 -8.28 29.55 -6.75
N TRP A 185 -9.45 30.11 -6.48
CA TRP A 185 -10.44 29.46 -5.62
C TRP A 185 -10.96 28.13 -6.15
N ASP A 186 -11.07 27.96 -7.48
CA ASP A 186 -11.51 26.71 -8.08
C ASP A 186 -10.50 25.58 -7.89
N LEU A 187 -9.19 25.86 -7.91
CA LEU A 187 -8.16 24.87 -7.55
C LEU A 187 -8.25 24.46 -6.08
N LEU A 188 -8.38 25.45 -5.19
CA LEU A 188 -8.52 25.18 -3.76
C LEU A 188 -9.81 24.40 -3.48
N ALA A 189 -10.92 24.81 -4.08
CA ALA A 189 -12.20 24.10 -3.96
C ALA A 189 -12.09 22.64 -4.43
N ALA A 190 -11.44 22.39 -5.58
CA ALA A 190 -11.24 21.02 -6.08
C ALA A 190 -10.42 20.13 -5.13
N VAL A 191 -9.35 20.70 -4.52
CA VAL A 191 -8.54 19.97 -3.51
C VAL A 191 -9.36 19.68 -2.27
N VAL A 192 -10.03 20.69 -1.72
CA VAL A 192 -10.80 20.56 -0.46
C VAL A 192 -12.00 19.63 -0.65
N THR A 193 -12.77 19.81 -1.72
CA THR A 193 -13.95 18.96 -1.98
C THR A 193 -13.56 17.51 -2.28
N GLY A 194 -12.44 17.30 -3.01
CA GLY A 194 -11.93 15.96 -3.25
C GLY A 194 -11.56 15.27 -1.93
N PHE A 195 -10.76 15.90 -1.11
CA PHE A 195 -10.40 15.33 0.20
C PHE A 195 -11.63 15.10 1.08
N ALA A 196 -12.50 16.11 1.24
CA ALA A 196 -13.67 16.02 2.10
C ALA A 196 -14.65 14.91 1.65
N ALA A 197 -14.89 14.79 0.34
CA ALA A 197 -15.79 13.76 -0.19
C ALA A 197 -15.25 12.34 0.04
N GLY A 198 -13.95 12.13 -0.14
CA GLY A 198 -13.35 10.81 0.09
C GLY A 198 -13.20 10.46 1.58
N ALA A 199 -12.88 11.44 2.42
CA ALA A 199 -12.76 11.25 3.86
C ALA A 199 -14.11 11.16 4.59
N ALA A 200 -15.21 11.56 3.94
CA ALA A 200 -16.54 11.58 4.55
C ALA A 200 -16.96 10.21 5.09
N GLU A 201 -16.67 9.14 4.36
CA GLU A 201 -16.95 7.76 4.80
C GLU A 201 -16.25 7.46 6.13
N TRP A 202 -14.96 7.72 6.23
CA TRP A 202 -14.17 7.48 7.44
C TRP A 202 -14.69 8.32 8.63
N VAL A 203 -15.09 9.57 8.38
CA VAL A 203 -15.66 10.47 9.41
C VAL A 203 -17.04 9.97 9.86
N ILE A 204 -17.90 9.55 8.93
CA ILE A 204 -19.23 9.00 9.27
C ILE A 204 -19.08 7.73 10.11
N GLU A 205 -18.21 6.79 9.67
CA GLU A 205 -17.95 5.57 10.43
C GLU A 205 -17.35 5.88 11.81
N ALA A 206 -16.52 6.94 11.93
CA ALA A 206 -15.99 7.36 13.22
C ALA A 206 -17.09 7.73 14.23
N TYR A 207 -18.14 8.42 13.79
CA TYR A 207 -19.27 8.73 14.66
C TYR A 207 -20.13 7.50 14.97
N VAL A 208 -20.30 6.60 14.00
CA VAL A 208 -21.17 5.40 14.17
C VAL A 208 -20.50 4.34 15.05
N SER A 209 -19.19 4.11 14.88
CA SER A 209 -18.51 2.94 15.46
C SER A 209 -17.46 3.26 16.50
N PHE A 210 -16.95 4.51 16.56
CA PHE A 210 -15.79 4.86 17.38
C PHE A 210 -16.02 6.04 18.33
N GLY A 211 -17.27 6.55 18.42
CA GLY A 211 -17.57 7.71 19.28
C GLY A 211 -17.06 9.05 18.79
N GLY A 212 -16.60 9.13 17.53
CA GLY A 212 -16.18 10.35 16.86
C GLY A 212 -14.75 10.31 16.29
N PRO A 213 -14.43 11.28 15.41
CA PRO A 213 -13.14 11.28 14.69
C PRO A 213 -11.91 11.36 15.58
N LEU A 214 -11.97 12.13 16.67
CA LEU A 214 -10.83 12.28 17.59
C LEU A 214 -10.58 10.98 18.37
N ASN A 215 -11.63 10.30 18.80
CA ASN A 215 -11.51 9.00 19.49
C ASN A 215 -10.95 7.95 18.53
N ARG A 216 -11.49 7.88 17.30
CA ARG A 216 -10.97 6.98 16.25
C ARG A 216 -9.50 7.23 15.94
N LEU A 217 -9.05 8.50 15.88
CA LEU A 217 -7.64 8.85 15.69
C LEU A 217 -6.78 8.41 16.88
N HIS A 218 -7.28 8.58 18.11
CA HIS A 218 -6.57 8.15 19.30
C HIS A 218 -6.40 6.62 19.33
N GLU A 219 -7.45 5.86 19.06
CA GLU A 219 -7.43 4.40 18.97
C GLU A 219 -6.51 3.93 17.84
N ALA A 220 -6.61 4.51 16.64
CA ALA A 220 -5.71 4.23 15.53
C ALA A 220 -4.25 4.49 15.88
N GLY A 221 -3.97 5.58 16.58
CA GLY A 221 -2.63 5.91 17.07
C GLY A 221 -2.12 4.88 18.08
N ALA A 222 -2.95 4.50 19.05
CA ALA A 222 -2.60 3.51 20.07
C ALA A 222 -2.28 2.14 19.45
N GLU A 223 -3.09 1.67 18.52
CA GLU A 223 -2.86 0.39 17.81
C GLU A 223 -1.60 0.42 16.94
N GLN A 224 -1.25 1.58 16.40
CA GLN A 224 -0.06 1.76 15.57
C GLN A 224 1.22 2.09 16.35
N GLY A 225 1.18 2.07 17.69
CA GLY A 225 2.35 2.32 18.53
C GLY A 225 2.56 3.78 18.92
N GLY A 226 1.53 4.62 18.73
CA GLY A 226 1.52 6.04 19.06
C GLY A 226 2.04 6.93 17.92
N PHE A 227 1.51 8.16 17.89
CA PHE A 227 2.06 9.22 17.05
C PHE A 227 3.06 10.05 17.86
N GLY A 228 4.23 10.28 17.30
CA GLY A 228 5.25 11.11 17.92
C GLY A 228 6.37 11.40 16.92
N PHE A 229 7.29 12.29 17.28
CA PHE A 229 8.46 12.53 16.45
C PHE A 229 9.44 11.34 16.60
N HIS A 230 9.63 10.62 15.51
CA HIS A 230 10.58 9.53 15.35
C HIS A 230 11.36 9.70 14.06
N LEU A 231 12.68 9.63 14.11
CA LEU A 231 13.49 9.59 12.90
C LEU A 231 13.53 8.15 12.35
N ALA A 232 12.47 7.76 11.66
CA ALA A 232 12.31 6.42 11.08
C ALA A 232 13.10 6.21 9.77
N PHE A 233 13.93 7.17 9.35
CA PHE A 233 14.76 7.06 8.16
C PHE A 233 15.62 5.77 8.14
N TRP A 234 16.20 5.43 9.28
CA TRP A 234 17.03 4.24 9.40
C TRP A 234 16.22 2.93 9.38
N ASP A 235 15.00 2.98 9.87
CA ASP A 235 14.09 1.84 9.85
C ASP A 235 13.57 1.59 8.43
N GLU A 236 13.23 2.64 7.69
CA GLU A 236 12.90 2.53 6.26
C GLU A 236 14.08 2.02 5.43
N LEU A 237 15.32 2.45 5.72
CA LEU A 237 16.52 1.93 5.07
C LEU A 237 16.73 0.44 5.36
N ARG A 238 16.45 -0.02 6.59
CA ARG A 238 16.52 -1.46 6.94
C ARG A 238 15.46 -2.26 6.20
N ALA A 239 14.27 -1.70 6.02
CA ALA A 239 13.13 -2.36 5.41
C ALA A 239 13.14 -2.30 3.87
N VAL A 240 13.96 -1.45 3.23
CA VAL A 240 13.92 -1.20 1.78
C VAL A 240 14.05 -2.47 0.90
N ASN A 241 14.76 -3.48 1.39
CA ASN A 241 14.92 -4.78 0.73
C ASN A 241 14.15 -5.92 1.46
N GLY A 242 13.16 -5.57 2.26
CA GLY A 242 12.43 -6.45 3.20
C GLY A 242 12.99 -6.37 4.62
N PRO A 243 12.22 -6.74 5.61
CA PRO A 243 10.91 -7.40 5.54
C PRO A 243 9.77 -6.50 5.06
N THR A 244 8.62 -7.10 4.74
CA THR A 244 7.42 -6.35 4.31
C THR A 244 6.79 -5.50 5.43
N LEU A 245 7.10 -5.81 6.68
CA LEU A 245 6.79 -5.03 7.88
C LEU A 245 7.94 -5.18 8.88
N CYS A 246 8.45 -4.06 9.37
CA CYS A 246 9.52 -3.98 10.36
C CYS A 246 9.00 -3.28 11.62
N ARG A 247 8.46 -4.08 12.59
CA ARG A 247 7.81 -3.57 13.80
C ARG A 247 7.97 -4.53 14.99
N PRO A 248 8.74 -4.18 16.03
CA PRO A 248 9.76 -3.14 16.03
C PRO A 248 10.85 -3.41 15.00
N CYS A 249 11.50 -2.33 14.51
CA CYS A 249 12.50 -2.49 13.47
C CYS A 249 13.88 -2.83 14.05
N THR A 250 14.06 -4.08 14.45
CA THR A 250 15.30 -4.62 15.05
C THR A 250 16.16 -5.41 14.07
N VAL A 251 15.67 -5.57 12.83
CA VAL A 251 16.42 -6.32 11.78
C VAL A 251 17.69 -5.60 11.35
N GLY A 252 18.72 -6.37 11.03
CA GLY A 252 19.95 -5.84 10.43
C GLY A 252 19.74 -5.34 9.00
N TYR A 253 20.67 -4.54 8.49
CA TYR A 253 20.66 -4.10 7.09
C TYR A 253 20.82 -5.29 6.15
N ARG A 254 19.78 -5.60 5.39
CA ARG A 254 19.84 -6.66 4.37
C ARG A 254 20.42 -6.08 3.08
N TYR A 255 21.59 -6.62 2.68
CA TYR A 255 22.25 -6.24 1.42
C TYR A 255 22.40 -4.72 1.24
N PRO A 256 23.21 -4.03 2.07
CA PRO A 256 23.29 -2.56 2.07
C PRO A 256 23.59 -1.95 0.71
N VAL A 257 24.42 -2.62 -0.12
CA VAL A 257 24.74 -2.18 -1.48
C VAL A 257 23.50 -2.08 -2.37
N LEU A 258 22.54 -2.97 -2.19
CA LEU A 258 21.29 -2.95 -2.96
C LEU A 258 20.36 -1.81 -2.54
N SER A 259 20.62 -1.15 -1.41
CA SER A 259 19.87 0.02 -0.91
C SER A 259 20.41 1.35 -1.42
N LEU A 260 21.51 1.37 -2.15
CA LEU A 260 22.16 2.61 -2.62
C LEU A 260 21.25 3.47 -3.49
N TRP A 261 20.37 2.85 -4.28
CA TRP A 261 19.38 3.58 -5.08
C TRP A 261 18.47 4.44 -4.20
N TRP A 262 18.08 3.95 -3.03
CA TRP A 262 17.21 4.64 -2.10
C TRP A 262 17.91 5.86 -1.49
N LEU A 263 19.18 5.72 -1.11
CA LEU A 263 20.00 6.83 -0.63
C LEU A 263 20.31 7.85 -1.74
N ALA A 264 20.41 7.42 -2.99
CA ALA A 264 20.61 8.30 -4.14
C ALA A 264 19.32 9.06 -4.54
N LEU A 265 18.14 8.54 -4.18
CA LEU A 265 16.86 9.07 -4.62
C LEU A 265 16.68 10.57 -4.28
N PRO A 266 16.91 11.07 -3.05
CA PRO A 266 16.79 12.50 -2.74
C PRO A 266 17.71 13.36 -3.60
N VAL A 267 18.95 12.91 -3.84
CA VAL A 267 19.93 13.62 -4.68
C VAL A 267 19.44 13.70 -6.12
N LEU A 268 18.95 12.58 -6.68
CA LEU A 268 18.42 12.53 -8.04
C LEU A 268 17.15 13.41 -8.20
N VAL A 269 16.29 13.46 -7.20
CA VAL A 269 15.12 14.35 -7.17
C VAL A 269 15.57 15.82 -7.23
N VAL A 270 16.54 16.22 -6.40
CA VAL A 270 17.07 17.59 -6.38
C VAL A 270 17.72 17.94 -7.72
N LEU A 271 18.54 17.06 -8.27
CA LEU A 271 19.15 17.24 -9.60
C LEU A 271 18.09 17.38 -10.69
N GLY A 272 16.99 16.61 -10.62
CA GLY A 272 15.88 16.71 -11.56
C GLY A 272 15.13 18.05 -11.46
N VAL A 273 14.93 18.55 -10.25
CA VAL A 273 14.34 19.91 -10.05
C VAL A 273 15.25 20.99 -10.59
N ILE A 274 16.59 20.90 -10.36
CA ILE A 274 17.57 21.84 -10.91
C ILE A 274 17.57 21.78 -12.44
N ALA A 275 17.57 20.59 -13.02
CA ALA A 275 17.50 20.38 -14.46
C ALA A 275 16.23 20.99 -15.07
N ALA A 276 15.07 20.73 -14.45
CA ALA A 276 13.80 21.30 -14.85
C ALA A 276 13.78 22.85 -14.78
N ARG A 277 14.41 23.43 -13.73
CA ARG A 277 14.56 24.89 -13.60
C ARG A 277 15.35 25.47 -14.76
N ARG A 278 16.51 24.86 -15.09
CA ARG A 278 17.36 25.30 -16.21
C ARG A 278 16.64 25.20 -17.55
N ALA A 279 15.73 24.23 -17.69
CA ALA A 279 14.93 24.02 -18.89
C ALA A 279 13.62 24.84 -18.93
N GLY A 280 13.36 25.76 -17.98
CA GLY A 280 12.11 26.54 -17.90
C GLY A 280 10.86 25.71 -17.54
N ARG A 281 11.03 24.52 -16.96
CA ARG A 281 9.95 23.58 -16.65
C ARG A 281 9.87 23.22 -15.16
N LEU A 282 10.19 24.21 -14.29
CA LEU A 282 10.32 24.00 -12.85
C LEU A 282 9.05 23.46 -12.21
N ALA A 283 7.90 24.06 -12.50
CA ALA A 283 6.66 23.80 -11.76
C ALA A 283 6.26 22.32 -11.66
N PRO A 284 6.24 21.52 -12.75
CA PRO A 284 5.89 20.12 -12.66
C PRO A 284 6.88 19.26 -11.84
N ALA A 285 8.19 19.54 -11.95
CA ALA A 285 9.20 18.77 -11.21
C ALA A 285 9.23 19.15 -9.72
N ALA A 286 9.13 20.46 -9.42
CA ALA A 286 9.12 20.95 -8.06
C ALA A 286 7.88 20.50 -7.29
N LEU A 287 6.68 20.64 -7.89
CA LEU A 287 5.44 20.20 -7.22
C LEU A 287 5.45 18.70 -6.97
N ALA A 288 5.88 17.89 -7.95
CA ALA A 288 6.02 16.45 -7.76
C ALA A 288 7.00 16.11 -6.61
N ALA A 289 8.14 16.79 -6.54
CA ALA A 289 9.13 16.59 -5.47
C ALA A 289 8.58 16.98 -4.09
N VAL A 290 7.88 18.13 -3.98
CA VAL A 290 7.30 18.61 -2.72
C VAL A 290 6.16 17.68 -2.27
N CYS A 291 5.31 17.23 -3.18
CA CYS A 291 4.25 16.25 -2.86
C CYS A 291 4.86 14.89 -2.46
N ALA A 292 5.94 14.44 -3.12
CA ALA A 292 6.64 13.22 -2.74
C ALA A 292 7.19 13.32 -1.30
N PHE A 293 7.82 14.43 -0.95
CA PHE A 293 8.31 14.67 0.40
C PHE A 293 7.16 14.76 1.42
N GLY A 294 6.07 15.48 1.09
CA GLY A 294 4.90 15.59 1.96
C GLY A 294 4.28 14.22 2.30
N LEU A 295 4.16 13.32 1.30
CA LEU A 295 3.65 11.97 1.50
C LEU A 295 4.62 11.06 2.25
N ALA A 296 5.94 11.26 2.10
CA ALA A 296 6.94 10.53 2.87
C ALA A 296 7.07 11.02 4.32
N PHE A 297 6.69 12.28 4.59
CA PHE A 297 6.98 12.97 5.84
C PHE A 297 6.48 12.19 7.07
N GLN A 298 5.24 11.72 7.06
CA GLN A 298 4.68 11.00 8.20
C GLN A 298 5.45 9.70 8.49
N TYR A 299 5.88 8.99 7.45
CA TYR A 299 6.57 7.70 7.57
C TYR A 299 8.04 7.86 7.95
N LEU A 300 8.66 8.98 7.61
CA LEU A 300 10.05 9.26 7.94
C LEU A 300 10.21 9.91 9.32
N PHE A 301 9.15 10.60 9.84
CA PHE A 301 9.30 11.44 11.03
C PHE A 301 8.24 11.25 12.13
N LEU A 302 7.13 10.55 11.87
CA LEU A 302 6.01 10.50 12.83
C LEU A 302 5.65 9.06 13.27
N ILE A 303 6.12 8.04 12.57
CA ILE A 303 5.82 6.63 12.82
C ILE A 303 7.10 5.90 13.22
N ASN A 304 7.02 5.05 14.25
CA ASN A 304 8.17 4.37 14.85
C ASN A 304 8.44 2.95 14.29
N TYR A 305 7.92 2.64 13.11
CA TYR A 305 8.14 1.39 12.40
C TYR A 305 8.14 1.62 10.89
N ALA A 306 8.65 0.67 10.12
CA ALA A 306 8.76 0.80 8.68
C ALA A 306 8.00 -0.31 7.94
N ALA A 307 7.43 0.05 6.81
CA ALA A 307 6.95 -0.89 5.82
C ALA A 307 7.25 -0.34 4.42
N PRO A 308 7.99 -1.08 3.56
CA PRO A 308 8.44 -0.56 2.26
C PRO A 308 7.32 -0.03 1.36
N ARG A 309 6.07 -0.50 1.56
CA ARG A 309 4.89 -0.03 0.84
C ARG A 309 4.49 1.40 1.16
N PHE A 310 4.78 1.88 2.36
CA PHE A 310 4.34 3.21 2.83
C PHE A 310 4.89 4.35 1.98
N LEU A 311 6.08 4.16 1.40
CA LEU A 311 6.72 5.17 0.55
C LEU A 311 6.33 5.07 -0.94
N LEU A 312 5.45 4.14 -1.34
CA LEU A 312 4.98 4.02 -2.73
C LEU A 312 4.42 5.32 -3.30
N PRO A 313 3.58 6.11 -2.57
CA PRO A 313 3.09 7.39 -3.07
C PRO A 313 4.21 8.41 -3.32
N ALA A 314 5.22 8.42 -2.45
CA ALA A 314 6.38 9.28 -2.61
C ALA A 314 7.24 8.85 -3.82
N TYR A 315 7.46 7.55 -4.01
CA TYR A 315 8.24 7.03 -5.14
C TYR A 315 7.57 7.32 -6.50
N ALA A 316 6.25 7.20 -6.58
CA ALA A 316 5.51 7.49 -7.81
C ALA A 316 5.72 8.94 -8.28
N LEU A 317 5.67 9.88 -7.34
CA LEU A 317 5.87 11.30 -7.62
C LEU A 317 7.34 11.65 -7.83
N ALA A 318 8.27 11.06 -7.05
CA ALA A 318 9.71 11.25 -7.17
C ALA A 318 10.25 10.74 -8.53
N ALA A 319 9.61 9.75 -9.14
CA ALA A 319 10.00 9.25 -10.46
C ALA A 319 9.94 10.32 -11.56
N ILE A 320 9.09 11.34 -11.42
CA ILE A 320 8.97 12.44 -12.40
C ILE A 320 10.25 13.31 -12.44
N PRO A 321 10.72 13.92 -11.32
CA PRO A 321 11.97 14.67 -11.35
C PRO A 321 13.19 13.78 -11.60
N VAL A 322 13.21 12.51 -11.18
CA VAL A 322 14.31 11.59 -11.51
C VAL A 322 14.41 11.37 -13.01
N ALA A 323 13.29 11.15 -13.71
CA ALA A 323 13.28 11.04 -15.18
C ALA A 323 13.75 12.34 -15.84
N GLU A 324 13.50 13.52 -15.27
CA GLU A 324 14.03 14.80 -15.75
C GLU A 324 15.55 14.86 -15.56
N ALA A 325 16.09 14.40 -14.41
CA ALA A 325 17.54 14.35 -14.16
C ALA A 325 18.27 13.48 -15.18
N VAL A 326 17.72 12.29 -15.46
CA VAL A 326 18.28 11.38 -16.47
C VAL A 326 18.27 12.02 -17.85
N GLY A 327 17.14 12.64 -18.23
CA GLY A 327 17.03 13.34 -19.50
C GLY A 327 18.03 14.49 -19.63
N TRP A 328 18.20 15.25 -18.58
CA TRP A 328 19.19 16.32 -18.54
C TRP A 328 20.61 15.79 -18.66
N LEU A 329 20.96 14.73 -17.96
CA LEU A 329 22.28 14.09 -18.05
C LEU A 329 22.62 13.72 -19.50
N VAL A 330 21.69 13.07 -20.20
CA VAL A 330 21.89 12.67 -21.61
C VAL A 330 22.03 13.88 -22.56
N THR A 331 21.25 14.95 -22.31
CA THR A 331 21.26 16.12 -23.22
C THR A 331 22.35 17.13 -22.92
N SER A 332 22.93 17.12 -21.71
CA SER A 332 23.96 18.08 -21.26
C SER A 332 25.37 17.74 -21.79
N VAL A 333 25.60 16.51 -22.23
CA VAL A 333 26.87 16.08 -22.78
C VAL A 333 26.99 16.44 -24.27
N ARG A 334 28.24 16.56 -24.76
CA ARG A 334 28.52 16.76 -26.18
C ARG A 334 27.89 15.65 -27.02
N SER A 335 27.50 15.96 -28.26
CA SER A 335 26.80 15.02 -29.16
C SER A 335 27.53 13.68 -29.30
N GLU A 336 28.86 13.71 -29.38
CA GLU A 336 29.72 12.55 -29.52
C GLU A 336 29.69 11.61 -28.29
N LEU A 337 29.47 12.18 -27.11
CA LEU A 337 29.40 11.43 -25.85
C LEU A 337 27.98 10.96 -25.50
N ARG A 338 26.97 11.38 -26.25
CA ARG A 338 25.58 10.96 -25.98
C ARG A 338 25.35 9.46 -26.10
N PRO A 339 25.83 8.77 -27.16
CA PRO A 339 25.64 7.32 -27.26
C PRO A 339 26.22 6.54 -26.06
N PRO A 340 27.49 6.74 -25.64
CA PRO A 340 28.04 6.03 -24.49
C PRO A 340 27.31 6.38 -23.18
N VAL A 341 26.85 7.63 -23.00
CA VAL A 341 26.05 8.02 -21.81
C VAL A 341 24.68 7.33 -21.82
N ILE A 342 24.02 7.26 -22.95
CA ILE A 342 22.73 6.52 -23.08
C ILE A 342 22.93 5.04 -22.74
N THR A 343 24.02 4.44 -23.27
CA THR A 343 24.35 3.05 -22.97
C THR A 343 24.63 2.85 -21.49
N LEU A 344 25.40 3.73 -20.86
CA LEU A 344 25.69 3.66 -19.41
C LEU A 344 24.40 3.78 -18.58
N VAL A 345 23.54 4.75 -18.90
CA VAL A 345 22.22 4.91 -18.24
C VAL A 345 21.38 3.65 -18.43
N GLY A 346 21.36 3.09 -19.65
CA GLY A 346 20.65 1.85 -19.93
C GLY A 346 21.15 0.67 -19.11
N VAL A 347 22.48 0.52 -18.98
CA VAL A 347 23.11 -0.51 -18.15
C VAL A 347 22.76 -0.33 -16.68
N VAL A 348 22.85 0.90 -16.14
CA VAL A 348 22.51 1.20 -14.74
C VAL A 348 21.03 0.89 -14.47
N LEU A 349 20.13 1.27 -15.38
CA LEU A 349 18.69 0.95 -15.26
C LEU A 349 18.45 -0.56 -15.31
N LEU A 350 19.12 -1.27 -16.21
CA LEU A 350 19.01 -2.72 -16.32
C LEU A 350 19.48 -3.42 -15.03
N VAL A 351 20.64 -3.02 -14.51
CA VAL A 351 21.17 -3.54 -13.23
C VAL A 351 20.19 -3.27 -12.10
N GLN A 352 19.64 -2.04 -12.02
CA GLN A 352 18.64 -1.70 -11.03
C GLN A 352 17.40 -2.59 -11.13
N LEU A 353 16.87 -2.80 -12.33
CA LEU A 353 15.71 -3.67 -12.55
C LEU A 353 15.99 -5.13 -12.18
N LEU A 354 17.18 -5.64 -12.48
CA LEU A 354 17.59 -7.00 -12.10
C LEU A 354 17.71 -7.14 -10.58
N VAL A 355 18.27 -6.14 -9.90
CA VAL A 355 18.33 -6.09 -8.43
C VAL A 355 16.91 -6.10 -7.84
N GLN A 356 16.02 -5.24 -8.35
CA GLN A 356 14.64 -5.20 -7.89
C GLN A 356 13.90 -6.54 -8.13
N ALA A 357 14.14 -7.18 -9.27
CA ALA A 357 13.57 -8.49 -9.59
C ALA A 357 14.10 -9.59 -8.64
N ALA A 358 15.39 -9.56 -8.30
CA ALA A 358 15.99 -10.52 -7.35
C ALA A 358 15.40 -10.35 -5.94
N VAL A 359 15.26 -9.10 -5.46
CA VAL A 359 14.59 -8.81 -4.17
C VAL A 359 13.13 -9.26 -4.21
N LEU A 360 12.41 -8.95 -5.29
CA LEU A 360 11.02 -9.40 -5.48
C LEU A 360 10.90 -10.91 -5.38
N GLN A 361 11.75 -11.64 -6.11
CA GLN A 361 11.72 -13.11 -6.12
C GLN A 361 11.96 -13.67 -4.71
N HIS A 362 12.94 -13.11 -3.97
CA HIS A 362 13.21 -13.49 -2.60
C HIS A 362 12.00 -13.26 -1.68
N GLN A 363 11.38 -12.06 -1.74
CA GLN A 363 10.21 -11.73 -0.93
C GLN A 363 8.99 -12.60 -1.26
N VAL A 364 8.75 -12.89 -2.54
CA VAL A 364 7.66 -13.78 -2.96
C VAL A 364 7.89 -15.20 -2.45
N GLN A 365 9.10 -15.75 -2.59
CA GLN A 365 9.44 -17.09 -2.13
C GLN A 365 9.29 -17.24 -0.61
N GLU A 366 9.75 -16.24 0.16
CA GLU A 366 9.60 -16.23 1.62
C GLU A 366 8.11 -16.23 2.04
N LYS A 367 7.25 -15.56 1.28
CA LYS A 367 5.83 -15.44 1.62
C LYS A 367 4.93 -16.57 1.10
N ILE A 368 5.33 -17.32 0.07
CA ILE A 368 4.49 -18.38 -0.49
C ILE A 368 4.16 -19.46 0.55
N SER A 369 5.17 -19.96 1.27
CA SER A 369 4.95 -20.98 2.31
C SER A 369 4.14 -20.42 3.47
N PHE A 370 4.51 -19.25 3.98
CA PHE A 370 3.85 -18.58 5.09
C PHE A 370 2.35 -18.31 4.84
N LEU A 371 2.01 -17.68 3.71
CA LEU A 371 0.61 -17.38 3.37
C LEU A 371 -0.17 -18.66 2.96
N GLY A 372 0.53 -19.67 2.43
CA GLY A 372 -0.06 -20.97 2.10
C GLY A 372 -0.46 -21.74 3.34
N ASP A 373 0.22 -21.54 4.48
CA ASP A 373 -0.12 -22.22 5.74
C ASP A 373 -1.51 -21.82 6.27
N TYR A 374 -1.98 -20.62 6.02
CA TYR A 374 -3.34 -20.24 6.41
C TYR A 374 -4.40 -21.17 5.81
N THR A 375 -4.23 -21.54 4.55
CA THR A 375 -5.13 -22.49 3.87
C THR A 375 -4.99 -23.91 4.43
N ARG A 376 -3.75 -24.34 4.75
CA ARG A 376 -3.48 -25.67 5.31
C ARG A 376 -4.02 -25.80 6.72
N ILE A 377 -3.79 -24.80 7.59
CA ILE A 377 -4.34 -24.74 8.93
C ILE A 377 -5.87 -24.76 8.90
N ALA A 378 -6.49 -24.01 7.99
CA ALA A 378 -7.94 -24.04 7.82
C ALA A 378 -8.44 -25.44 7.39
N ALA A 379 -7.66 -26.19 6.60
CA ALA A 379 -7.97 -27.58 6.25
C ALA A 379 -7.84 -28.53 7.45
N ASP A 380 -6.75 -28.41 8.24
CA ASP A 380 -6.55 -29.19 9.46
C ASP A 380 -7.69 -28.96 10.47
N LEU A 381 -8.10 -27.69 10.68
CA LEU A 381 -9.23 -27.35 11.55
C LEU A 381 -10.54 -28.04 11.11
N ARG A 382 -10.79 -28.13 9.80
CA ARG A 382 -11.95 -28.85 9.28
C ARG A 382 -11.92 -30.34 9.58
N THR A 383 -10.72 -30.97 9.58
CA THR A 383 -10.57 -32.41 9.95
C THR A 383 -10.80 -32.63 11.44
N LEU A 384 -10.48 -31.63 12.27
CA LEU A 384 -10.75 -31.59 13.70
C LEU A 384 -12.20 -31.21 14.05
N GLY A 385 -13.10 -31.13 13.06
CA GLY A 385 -14.53 -30.83 13.29
C GLY A 385 -14.87 -29.34 13.39
N VAL A 386 -13.91 -28.41 13.24
CA VAL A 386 -14.16 -26.96 13.24
C VAL A 386 -14.66 -26.56 11.86
N ARG A 387 -15.99 -26.41 11.72
CA ARG A 387 -16.68 -26.06 10.47
C ARG A 387 -17.68 -24.96 10.68
N PRO A 388 -17.96 -24.13 9.65
CA PRO A 388 -18.98 -23.07 9.74
C PRO A 388 -20.37 -23.60 10.15
N PRO A 389 -21.10 -22.87 11.02
CA PRO A 389 -20.69 -21.66 11.73
C PRO A 389 -19.67 -21.99 12.85
N CYS A 390 -18.59 -21.22 12.96
CA CYS A 390 -17.48 -21.48 13.89
C CYS A 390 -16.78 -20.17 14.25
N LEU A 391 -16.01 -20.20 15.34
CA LEU A 391 -15.24 -19.06 15.81
C LEU A 391 -13.76 -19.46 16.01
N ILE A 392 -12.86 -18.76 15.37
CA ILE A 392 -11.41 -18.94 15.53
C ILE A 392 -10.87 -17.73 16.30
N LYS A 393 -10.06 -18.02 17.34
CA LYS A 393 -9.48 -17.01 18.23
C LYS A 393 -7.97 -17.19 18.33
N GLY A 394 -7.28 -16.13 18.69
CA GLY A 394 -5.85 -16.18 19.05
C GLY A 394 -4.93 -15.68 17.97
N ASP A 395 -3.77 -16.32 17.82
CA ASP A 395 -2.77 -15.87 16.86
C ASP A 395 -3.20 -16.19 15.41
N GLN A 396 -2.97 -15.26 14.50
CA GLN A 396 -3.33 -15.39 13.08
C GLN A 396 -4.82 -15.75 12.83
N ASP A 397 -5.71 -15.42 13.77
CA ASP A 397 -7.13 -15.76 13.72
C ASP A 397 -7.82 -15.24 12.44
N ILE A 398 -7.59 -13.99 12.04
CA ILE A 398 -8.27 -13.35 10.91
C ILE A 398 -8.03 -14.08 9.58
N PRO A 399 -6.78 -14.30 9.11
CA PRO A 399 -6.58 -15.00 7.85
C PRO A 399 -7.01 -16.47 7.92
N ILE A 400 -6.78 -17.16 9.03
CA ILE A 400 -7.16 -18.58 9.17
C ILE A 400 -8.69 -18.71 9.21
N ALA A 401 -9.40 -17.83 9.94
CA ALA A 401 -10.86 -17.82 9.97
C ALA A 401 -11.45 -17.51 8.58
N PHE A 402 -10.87 -16.58 7.86
CA PHE A 402 -11.31 -16.28 6.49
C PHE A 402 -11.26 -17.51 5.60
N TYR A 403 -10.12 -18.23 5.57
CA TYR A 403 -9.98 -19.46 4.77
C TYR A 403 -10.84 -20.62 5.28
N ALA A 404 -11.12 -20.69 6.59
CA ALA A 404 -12.01 -21.69 7.17
C ALA A 404 -13.51 -21.39 6.94
N GLY A 405 -13.87 -20.15 6.63
CA GLY A 405 -15.26 -19.67 6.56
C GLY A 405 -15.86 -19.38 7.93
N CYS A 406 -15.02 -19.19 8.97
CA CYS A 406 -15.40 -18.95 10.35
C CYS A 406 -15.36 -17.44 10.69
N ALA A 407 -15.99 -17.08 11.81
CA ALA A 407 -15.75 -15.77 12.44
C ALA A 407 -14.37 -15.74 13.11
N SER A 408 -13.77 -14.57 13.21
CA SER A 408 -12.52 -14.32 13.95
C SER A 408 -12.76 -13.41 15.16
N ALA A 409 -12.01 -13.65 16.24
CA ALA A 409 -11.98 -12.77 17.40
C ALA A 409 -10.64 -12.89 18.13
N PRO A 410 -10.13 -11.84 18.79
CA PRO A 410 -8.97 -11.96 19.67
C PRO A 410 -9.23 -12.98 20.77
N ALA A 411 -8.21 -13.67 21.23
CA ALA A 411 -8.34 -14.68 22.31
C ALA A 411 -8.89 -14.06 23.59
N VAL A 412 -8.44 -12.84 23.92
CA VAL A 412 -8.90 -12.03 25.05
C VAL A 412 -9.09 -10.58 24.56
N THR A 413 -9.99 -9.85 25.21
CA THR A 413 -10.09 -8.40 25.02
C THR A 413 -8.89 -7.69 25.65
N THR A 414 -8.69 -6.41 25.33
CA THR A 414 -7.70 -5.54 25.99
C THR A 414 -7.90 -5.46 27.50
N SER A 415 -9.10 -5.75 28.01
CA SER A 415 -9.42 -5.87 29.44
C SER A 415 -9.19 -7.28 30.02
N GLY A 416 -8.64 -8.22 29.24
CA GLY A 416 -8.36 -9.59 29.68
C GLY A 416 -9.60 -10.50 29.78
N THR A 417 -10.78 -10.03 29.36
CA THR A 417 -12.00 -10.84 29.36
C THR A 417 -12.10 -11.71 28.10
N ALA A 418 -12.61 -12.94 28.26
CA ALA A 418 -12.86 -13.83 27.13
C ALA A 418 -13.90 -13.22 26.18
N VAL A 419 -13.61 -13.18 24.89
CA VAL A 419 -14.59 -12.77 23.87
C VAL A 419 -15.62 -13.90 23.74
N GLY A 420 -16.89 -13.60 24.00
CA GLY A 420 -17.97 -14.58 23.97
C GLY A 420 -18.20 -15.12 22.53
N GLY A 421 -18.41 -16.43 22.44
CA GLY A 421 -19.05 -17.09 21.32
C GLY A 421 -20.38 -17.66 21.77
N SER A 422 -21.31 -17.92 20.87
CA SER A 422 -22.49 -18.72 21.23
C SER A 422 -22.04 -20.07 21.79
N SER A 423 -22.64 -20.52 22.89
CA SER A 423 -22.29 -21.78 23.56
C SER A 423 -22.45 -23.03 22.67
N THR A 424 -23.04 -22.87 21.50
CA THR A 424 -23.34 -23.96 20.53
C THR A 424 -22.38 -24.05 19.36
N GLU A 425 -21.62 -22.96 19.05
CA GLU A 425 -20.71 -22.94 17.91
C GLU A 425 -19.35 -23.57 18.23
N PRO A 426 -18.71 -24.31 17.29
CA PRO A 426 -17.34 -24.76 17.43
C PRO A 426 -16.39 -23.58 17.63
N VAL A 427 -15.58 -23.64 18.68
CA VAL A 427 -14.56 -22.63 18.98
C VAL A 427 -13.19 -23.28 18.90
N ALA A 428 -12.24 -22.65 18.22
CA ALA A 428 -10.83 -23.02 18.21
C ALA A 428 -9.96 -21.86 18.69
N VAL A 429 -8.97 -22.15 19.55
CA VAL A 429 -8.00 -21.16 20.03
C VAL A 429 -6.62 -21.51 19.47
N LEU A 430 -6.06 -20.63 18.67
CA LEU A 430 -4.73 -20.74 18.09
C LEU A 430 -3.71 -20.08 19.00
N VAL A 431 -2.64 -20.80 19.31
CA VAL A 431 -1.60 -20.37 20.28
C VAL A 431 -0.24 -20.52 19.62
N ALA A 432 0.53 -19.40 19.60
CA ALA A 432 1.88 -19.39 19.08
C ALA A 432 2.85 -20.21 19.93
N PRO A 433 3.99 -20.66 19.39
CA PRO A 433 4.98 -21.44 20.11
C PRO A 433 5.48 -20.70 21.37
N GLY A 434 5.55 -21.45 22.49
CA GLY A 434 6.03 -20.91 23.77
C GLY A 434 5.04 -19.99 24.51
N GLN A 435 3.85 -19.76 23.96
CA GLN A 435 2.76 -19.10 24.66
C GLN A 435 1.84 -20.12 25.33
N GLN A 436 1.15 -19.71 26.38
CA GLN A 436 0.12 -20.51 27.01
C GLN A 436 -1.27 -20.13 26.48
N PRO A 437 -2.20 -21.09 26.38
CA PRO A 437 -3.57 -20.79 26.05
C PRO A 437 -4.18 -19.82 27.09
N PRO A 438 -5.18 -19.02 26.72
CA PRO A 438 -5.87 -18.17 27.66
C PRO A 438 -6.54 -19.00 28.77
N ALA A 439 -6.74 -18.40 29.96
CA ALA A 439 -7.21 -19.10 31.15
C ALA A 439 -8.48 -19.96 30.94
N TYR A 440 -9.40 -19.48 30.10
CA TYR A 440 -10.63 -20.25 29.77
C TYR A 440 -10.40 -21.48 28.91
N ALA A 441 -9.22 -21.62 28.31
CA ALA A 441 -8.86 -22.75 27.42
C ALA A 441 -7.76 -23.63 28.01
N HIS A 442 -7.38 -23.46 29.29
CA HIS A 442 -6.33 -24.28 29.93
C HIS A 442 -6.70 -25.77 29.98
N ASP A 443 -7.98 -26.09 30.16
CA ASP A 443 -8.47 -27.48 30.22
C ASP A 443 -8.90 -28.01 28.83
N TRP A 444 -8.60 -27.27 27.76
CA TRP A 444 -8.95 -27.70 26.41
C TRP A 444 -7.89 -28.66 25.86
N THR A 445 -8.31 -29.54 24.96
CA THR A 445 -7.41 -30.49 24.32
C THR A 445 -6.54 -29.79 23.28
N GLN A 446 -5.23 -29.94 23.43
CA GLN A 446 -4.25 -29.46 22.46
C GLN A 446 -4.14 -30.45 21.29
N HIS A 447 -4.16 -29.89 20.07
CA HIS A 447 -3.91 -30.64 18.83
C HIS A 447 -2.78 -29.99 18.03
N GLU A 448 -2.01 -30.82 17.37
CA GLU A 448 -1.00 -30.38 16.41
C GLU A 448 -1.66 -30.10 15.06
N LEU A 449 -1.02 -29.23 14.26
CA LEU A 449 -1.44 -28.80 12.93
C LEU A 449 -0.41 -29.30 11.89
N PRO A 450 -0.55 -30.52 11.37
CA PRO A 450 0.46 -31.16 10.52
C PRO A 450 0.63 -30.50 9.15
N GLY A 451 -0.34 -29.69 8.73
CA GLY A 451 -0.28 -28.95 7.45
C GLY A 451 0.71 -27.80 7.41
N ILE A 452 1.23 -27.36 8.56
CA ILE A 452 2.15 -26.22 8.63
C ILE A 452 3.50 -26.57 8.02
N GLN A 453 3.98 -25.71 7.11
CA GLN A 453 5.29 -25.87 6.44
C GLN A 453 6.28 -24.76 6.79
N SER A 454 5.79 -23.60 7.23
CA SER A 454 6.61 -22.45 7.60
C SER A 454 6.93 -22.50 9.10
N LYS A 455 8.20 -22.47 9.45
CA LYS A 455 8.65 -22.31 10.85
C LYS A 455 8.16 -21.01 11.51
N LEU A 456 7.73 -20.04 10.73
CA LEU A 456 7.22 -18.76 11.23
C LEU A 456 5.77 -18.84 11.71
N LEU A 457 5.05 -19.92 11.37
CA LEU A 457 3.65 -20.15 11.74
C LEU A 457 3.45 -21.43 12.58
N GLU A 458 4.52 -21.97 13.16
CA GLU A 458 4.36 -23.06 14.14
C GLU A 458 3.35 -22.61 15.19
N MET A 459 2.28 -23.38 15.39
CA MET A 459 1.25 -23.09 16.40
C MET A 459 0.50 -24.37 16.77
N SER A 460 -0.17 -24.32 17.89
CA SER A 460 -1.09 -25.37 18.35
C SER A 460 -2.51 -24.85 18.34
N VAL A 461 -3.48 -25.74 18.17
CA VAL A 461 -4.89 -25.43 18.36
C VAL A 461 -5.43 -26.09 19.59
N TYR A 462 -6.23 -25.38 20.36
CA TYR A 462 -6.94 -25.85 21.54
C TYR A 462 -8.44 -25.91 21.25
N LEU A 463 -9.04 -27.10 21.48
CA LEU A 463 -10.48 -27.35 21.26
C LEU A 463 -11.15 -27.72 22.59
N PRO A 464 -12.42 -27.31 22.82
CA PRO A 464 -13.18 -27.70 24.02
C PRO A 464 -13.30 -29.21 24.17
N PRO A 465 -13.27 -29.75 25.41
CA PRO A 465 -13.42 -31.18 25.65
C PRO A 465 -14.75 -31.71 25.11
N GLY A 466 -14.73 -32.90 24.48
CA GLY A 466 -15.91 -33.56 23.94
C GLY A 466 -16.31 -33.20 22.51
N ARG A 467 -15.48 -32.50 21.77
CA ARG A 467 -15.66 -32.15 20.35
C ARG A 467 -14.44 -32.56 19.48
N GLY A 468 -13.81 -33.69 19.79
CA GLY A 468 -12.77 -34.32 18.96
C GLY A 468 -13.28 -35.58 18.25
#